data_291bc1df95e0a5d89670a818cea36996
#
_entry.id   291bc1df95e0a5d89670a818cea36996
#
_cell.length_a   1.000
_cell.length_b   1.000
_cell.length_c   1.000
_cell.angle_alpha   90.00
_cell.angle_beta   90.00
_cell.angle_gamma   90.00
#
_symmetry.space_group_name_H-M   'P 1'
#
loop_
_entity.id
_entity.type
_entity.pdbx_description
1 polymer ?
#
loop_
_entity_poly.entity_id
_entity_poly.type
_entity_poly.pdbx_seq_one_letter_code
_entity_poly.pdbx_strand_id
1 'polypeptide(L)'
;MKGHKFAFIDIETTGLNLLRHEIIEIGCVITTPDLELIEDFELKIKPKHIEDADPVALKVNHYDEENWQSAHSLKKAMEIFSEKVKDCIMVGHNVAFDAGFLEHAFNEIKIGNTLHYHKLDTVSISWAKLHSDPDLEHFSLREMCVRFGIKNERAHTALSDARATFELYKKLMSL
;
A
#
# COMPACT_ATOMS: atom_id res chain seq x y z
N MET A 1 -7.21 14.42 -13.34
CA MET A 1 -7.46 13.09 -12.77
C MET A 1 -8.45 12.25 -13.57
N LYS A 2 -9.38 12.85 -14.33
CA LYS A 2 -10.33 12.08 -15.18
C LYS A 2 -9.56 11.27 -16.23
N GLY A 3 -9.88 9.96 -16.33
CA GLY A 3 -9.27 9.05 -17.31
C GLY A 3 -8.04 8.28 -16.86
N HIS A 4 -7.44 8.60 -15.71
CA HIS A 4 -6.35 7.82 -15.15
C HIS A 4 -6.86 6.60 -14.39
N LYS A 5 -6.14 5.49 -14.50
CA LYS A 5 -6.33 4.31 -13.64
C LYS A 5 -5.97 4.65 -12.20
N PHE A 6 -6.51 3.91 -11.26
CA PHE A 6 -6.08 3.95 -9.86
C PHE A 6 -5.22 2.73 -9.55
N ALA A 7 -4.20 2.95 -8.72
CA ALA A 7 -3.41 1.91 -8.10
C ALA A 7 -3.56 2.02 -6.58
N PHE A 8 -4.32 1.11 -5.99
CA PHE A 8 -4.46 0.98 -4.53
C PHE A 8 -3.25 0.22 -4.05
N ILE A 9 -2.42 0.88 -3.25
CA ILE A 9 -1.11 0.37 -2.87
C ILE A 9 -1.00 0.37 -1.36
N ASP A 10 -0.45 -0.71 -0.84
CA ASP A 10 -0.01 -0.87 0.52
C ASP A 10 1.35 -1.57 0.52
N ILE A 11 2.21 -1.27 1.49
CA ILE A 11 3.53 -1.88 1.62
C ILE A 11 3.77 -2.41 3.02
N GLU A 12 4.52 -3.51 3.10
CA GLU A 12 5.12 -3.94 4.36
C GLU A 12 6.61 -3.61 4.38
N THR A 13 7.10 -3.22 5.54
CA THR A 13 8.48 -2.76 5.70
C THR A 13 9.15 -3.41 6.91
N THR A 14 10.47 -3.39 6.96
CA THR A 14 11.23 -3.86 8.12
C THR A 14 11.14 -2.91 9.33
N GLY A 15 10.37 -1.83 9.23
CA GLY A 15 10.11 -0.85 10.30
C GLY A 15 9.74 0.53 9.76
N LEU A 16 9.59 1.53 10.64
CA LEU A 16 8.98 2.81 10.29
C LEU A 16 9.94 3.90 9.83
N ASN A 17 11.26 3.69 9.95
CA ASN A 17 12.25 4.70 9.59
C ASN A 17 12.68 4.57 8.14
N LEU A 18 12.24 5.47 7.29
CA LEU A 18 12.52 5.52 5.85
C LEU A 18 14.00 5.45 5.47
N LEU A 19 14.90 5.96 6.31
CA LEU A 19 16.35 6.00 6.04
C LEU A 19 17.09 4.75 6.53
N ARG A 20 16.40 3.84 7.22
CA ARG A 20 17.00 2.66 7.84
C ARG A 20 16.32 1.37 7.41
N HIS A 21 15.01 1.43 7.23
CA HIS A 21 14.20 0.24 7.01
C HIS A 21 13.88 0.07 5.51
N GLU A 22 13.59 -1.16 5.13
CA GLU A 22 13.42 -1.57 3.74
C GLU A 22 11.99 -2.05 3.47
N ILE A 23 11.52 -1.88 2.24
CA ILE A 23 10.28 -2.52 1.78
C ILE A 23 10.54 -4.02 1.63
N ILE A 24 9.65 -4.84 2.20
CA ILE A 24 9.69 -6.31 2.06
C ILE A 24 8.52 -6.88 1.28
N GLU A 25 7.42 -6.12 1.14
CA GLU A 25 6.26 -6.53 0.35
C GLU A 25 5.58 -5.30 -0.25
N ILE A 26 5.09 -5.42 -1.49
CA ILE A 26 4.23 -4.44 -2.15
C ILE A 26 2.97 -5.17 -2.59
N GLY A 27 1.81 -4.72 -2.10
CA GLY A 27 0.49 -5.12 -2.58
C GLY A 27 -0.11 -4.03 -3.45
N CYS A 28 -0.71 -4.41 -4.56
CA CYS A 28 -1.32 -3.44 -5.46
C CYS A 28 -2.60 -3.98 -6.10
N VAL A 29 -3.62 -3.13 -6.16
CA VAL A 29 -4.86 -3.37 -6.89
C VAL A 29 -5.00 -2.27 -7.93
N ILE A 30 -5.02 -2.61 -9.23
CA ILE A 30 -5.18 -1.66 -10.33
C ILE A 30 -6.60 -1.70 -10.84
N THR A 31 -7.22 -0.52 -10.98
CA THR A 31 -8.59 -0.38 -11.47
C THR A 31 -8.71 0.62 -12.60
N THR A 32 -9.82 0.54 -13.32
CA THR A 32 -10.27 1.61 -14.22
C THR A 32 -10.65 2.87 -13.43
N PRO A 33 -10.86 4.03 -14.10
CA PRO A 33 -11.42 5.22 -13.45
C PRO A 33 -12.80 4.98 -12.82
N ASP A 34 -13.56 4.01 -13.33
CA ASP A 34 -14.89 3.63 -12.84
C ASP A 34 -14.86 2.54 -11.75
N LEU A 35 -13.65 2.28 -11.20
CA LEU A 35 -13.40 1.31 -10.12
C LEU A 35 -13.67 -0.16 -10.50
N GLU A 36 -13.56 -0.51 -11.77
CA GLU A 36 -13.55 -1.89 -12.23
C GLU A 36 -12.14 -2.46 -12.07
N LEU A 37 -12.03 -3.65 -11.46
CA LEU A 37 -10.74 -4.33 -11.27
C LEU A 37 -10.12 -4.69 -12.63
N ILE A 38 -8.85 -4.31 -12.81
CA ILE A 38 -8.03 -4.71 -13.95
C ILE A 38 -7.13 -5.88 -13.57
N GLU A 39 -6.33 -5.70 -12.53
CA GLU A 39 -5.46 -6.74 -11.96
C GLU A 39 -5.15 -6.42 -10.50
N ASP A 40 -4.73 -7.44 -9.77
CA ASP A 40 -4.05 -7.26 -8.49
C ASP A 40 -2.81 -8.16 -8.42
N PHE A 41 -1.82 -7.75 -7.63
CA PHE A 41 -0.57 -8.47 -7.50
C PHE A 41 0.14 -8.17 -6.18
N GLU A 42 1.01 -9.08 -5.80
CA GLU A 42 1.92 -8.97 -4.67
C GLU A 42 3.37 -9.16 -5.14
N LEU A 43 4.28 -8.36 -4.62
CA LEU A 43 5.71 -8.49 -4.87
C LEU A 43 6.43 -8.60 -3.53
N LYS A 44 7.01 -9.76 -3.24
CA LYS A 44 7.90 -9.93 -2.10
C LYS A 44 9.30 -9.50 -2.47
N ILE A 45 9.94 -8.76 -1.55
CA ILE A 45 11.25 -8.15 -1.74
C ILE A 45 12.19 -8.66 -0.65
N LYS A 46 13.32 -9.20 -1.06
CA LYS A 46 14.33 -9.67 -0.12
C LYS A 46 15.06 -8.48 0.50
N PRO A 47 14.97 -8.28 1.83
CA PRO A 47 15.73 -7.21 2.49
C PRO A 47 17.22 -7.48 2.37
N LYS A 48 18.02 -6.39 2.27
CA LYS A 48 19.48 -6.46 2.25
C LYS A 48 20.09 -6.41 3.66
N HIS A 49 19.41 -5.69 4.55
CA HIS A 49 19.87 -5.36 5.91
C HIS A 49 18.84 -5.81 6.94
N ILE A 50 18.54 -7.11 6.96
CA ILE A 50 17.57 -7.67 7.90
C ILE A 50 18.00 -7.48 9.36
N GLU A 51 19.30 -7.34 9.63
CA GLU A 51 19.88 -7.02 10.94
C GLU A 51 19.44 -5.67 11.48
N ASP A 52 19.02 -4.74 10.62
CA ASP A 52 18.51 -3.42 10.98
C ASP A 52 17.00 -3.41 11.22
N ALA A 53 16.31 -4.50 10.97
CA ALA A 53 14.87 -4.59 11.07
C ALA A 53 14.37 -4.39 12.50
N ASP A 54 13.18 -3.78 12.64
CA ASP A 54 12.44 -3.76 13.88
C ASP A 54 11.75 -5.12 14.09
N PRO A 55 12.07 -5.85 15.18
CA PRO A 55 11.45 -7.16 15.44
C PRO A 55 9.92 -7.09 15.58
N VAL A 56 9.37 -5.94 16.00
CA VAL A 56 7.92 -5.75 16.11
C VAL A 56 7.31 -5.67 14.71
N ALA A 57 7.93 -4.93 13.79
CA ALA A 57 7.46 -4.86 12.40
C ALA A 57 7.49 -6.23 11.73
N LEU A 58 8.59 -6.99 11.84
CA LEU A 58 8.69 -8.33 11.27
C LEU A 58 7.62 -9.30 11.81
N LYS A 59 7.26 -9.17 13.08
CA LYS A 59 6.20 -9.97 13.68
C LYS A 59 4.81 -9.57 13.16
N VAL A 60 4.57 -8.27 13.00
CA VAL A 60 3.27 -7.73 12.54
C VAL A 60 2.99 -8.14 11.10
N ASN A 61 3.97 -8.02 10.21
CA ASN A 61 3.82 -8.34 8.79
C ASN A 61 4.19 -9.79 8.44
N HIS A 62 4.27 -10.65 9.47
CA HIS A 62 4.46 -12.09 9.31
C HIS A 62 5.68 -12.48 8.47
N TYR A 63 6.76 -11.67 8.56
CA TYR A 63 7.99 -11.98 7.85
C TYR A 63 8.54 -13.34 8.30
N ASP A 64 8.87 -14.17 7.32
CA ASP A 64 9.48 -15.48 7.51
C ASP A 64 10.52 -15.71 6.41
N GLU A 65 11.74 -15.97 6.79
CA GLU A 65 12.87 -16.13 5.87
C GLU A 65 12.62 -17.23 4.82
N GLU A 66 11.95 -18.33 5.19
CA GLU A 66 11.61 -19.41 4.27
C GLU A 66 10.65 -18.93 3.17
N ASN A 67 9.63 -18.15 3.55
CA ASN A 67 8.63 -17.59 2.64
C ASN A 67 9.18 -16.45 1.76
N TRP A 68 10.36 -15.91 2.11
CA TRP A 68 11.06 -14.87 1.34
C TRP A 68 12.25 -15.41 0.53
N GLN A 69 12.51 -16.73 0.52
CA GLN A 69 13.63 -17.30 -0.28
C GLN A 69 13.51 -16.99 -1.77
N SER A 70 12.28 -17.03 -2.32
CA SER A 70 12.00 -16.72 -3.72
C SER A 70 11.68 -15.24 -3.99
N ALA A 71 11.81 -14.37 -3.00
CA ALA A 71 11.55 -12.96 -3.14
C ALA A 71 12.50 -12.27 -4.13
N HIS A 72 12.00 -11.26 -4.82
CA HIS A 72 12.77 -10.48 -5.76
C HIS A 72 13.82 -9.61 -5.06
N SER A 73 14.87 -9.24 -5.79
CA SER A 73 15.68 -8.09 -5.38
C SER A 73 14.84 -6.80 -5.49
N LEU A 74 15.17 -5.78 -4.67
CA LEU A 74 14.50 -4.47 -4.74
C LEU A 74 14.44 -3.96 -6.19
N LYS A 75 15.55 -4.01 -6.91
CA LYS A 75 15.62 -3.56 -8.31
C LYS A 75 14.60 -4.28 -9.17
N LYS A 76 14.56 -5.61 -9.12
CA LYS A 76 13.64 -6.40 -9.96
C LYS A 76 12.17 -6.15 -9.61
N ALA A 77 11.85 -6.07 -8.33
CA ALA A 77 10.49 -5.77 -7.88
C ALA A 77 10.04 -4.39 -8.34
N MET A 78 10.88 -3.37 -8.17
CA MET A 78 10.55 -2.00 -8.57
C MET A 78 10.47 -1.82 -10.08
N GLU A 79 11.25 -2.55 -10.88
CA GLU A 79 11.10 -2.58 -12.34
C GLU A 79 9.72 -3.13 -12.75
N ILE A 80 9.29 -4.25 -12.16
CA ILE A 80 7.96 -4.84 -12.40
C ILE A 80 6.86 -3.89 -11.95
N PHE A 81 6.98 -3.36 -10.74
CA PHE A 81 6.03 -2.43 -10.16
C PHE A 81 5.86 -1.19 -11.03
N SER A 82 6.98 -0.54 -11.39
CA SER A 82 7.01 0.69 -12.20
C SER A 82 6.30 0.53 -13.55
N GLU A 83 6.46 -0.62 -14.21
CA GLU A 83 5.80 -0.91 -15.48
C GLU A 83 4.28 -1.01 -15.32
N LYS A 84 3.83 -1.73 -14.27
CA LYS A 84 2.42 -1.99 -14.03
C LYS A 84 1.63 -0.74 -13.62
N VAL A 85 2.22 0.13 -12.79
CA VAL A 85 1.53 1.31 -12.21
C VAL A 85 1.73 2.59 -13.01
N LYS A 86 2.29 2.50 -14.22
CA LYS A 86 2.59 3.66 -15.05
C LYS A 86 1.36 4.55 -15.24
N ASP A 87 1.49 5.85 -14.93
CA ASP A 87 0.46 6.89 -14.98
C ASP A 87 -0.79 6.62 -14.11
N CYS A 88 -0.75 5.62 -13.22
CA CYS A 88 -1.81 5.39 -12.26
C CYS A 88 -1.76 6.43 -11.13
N ILE A 89 -2.93 6.88 -10.69
CA ILE A 89 -3.07 7.65 -9.46
C ILE A 89 -2.95 6.69 -8.28
N MET A 90 -1.97 6.92 -7.43
CA MET A 90 -1.80 6.15 -6.20
C MET A 90 -2.92 6.45 -5.22
N VAL A 91 -3.51 5.42 -4.65
CA VAL A 91 -4.46 5.48 -3.53
C VAL A 91 -3.91 4.62 -2.41
N GLY A 92 -3.87 5.15 -1.19
CA GLY A 92 -3.41 4.41 -0.01
C GLY A 92 -4.21 4.77 1.24
N HIS A 93 -4.01 4.02 2.30
CA HIS A 93 -4.53 4.36 3.63
C HIS A 93 -3.39 4.88 4.49
N ASN A 94 -3.34 6.20 4.71
CA ASN A 94 -2.16 6.94 5.15
C ASN A 94 -1.05 6.94 4.08
N VAL A 95 -1.44 7.31 2.87
CA VAL A 95 -0.65 7.23 1.63
C VAL A 95 0.74 7.85 1.70
N ALA A 96 0.97 8.78 2.63
CA ALA A 96 2.26 9.44 2.79
C ALA A 96 3.36 8.47 3.21
N PHE A 97 3.04 7.46 4.02
CA PHE A 97 3.97 6.43 4.44
C PHE A 97 4.46 5.60 3.25
N ASP A 98 3.53 5.00 2.52
CA ASP A 98 3.84 4.14 1.37
C ASP A 98 4.56 4.92 0.27
N ALA A 99 4.06 6.12 -0.03
CA ALA A 99 4.65 6.98 -1.05
C ALA A 99 6.10 7.38 -0.71
N GLY A 100 6.40 7.62 0.57
CA GLY A 100 7.75 7.94 1.03
C GLY A 100 8.73 6.79 0.79
N PHE A 101 8.37 5.58 1.20
CA PHE A 101 9.19 4.39 0.98
C PHE A 101 9.35 4.05 -0.50
N LEU A 102 8.28 4.13 -1.29
CA LEU A 102 8.37 3.91 -2.73
C LEU A 102 9.27 4.93 -3.43
N GLU A 103 9.17 6.22 -3.08
CA GLU A 103 10.04 7.26 -3.62
C GLU A 103 11.51 7.01 -3.26
N HIS A 104 11.77 6.60 -2.01
CA HIS A 104 13.11 6.20 -1.57
C HIS A 104 13.64 5.02 -2.40
N ALA A 105 12.82 3.99 -2.61
CA ALA A 105 13.18 2.82 -3.40
C ALA A 105 13.46 3.17 -4.88
N PHE A 106 12.64 4.02 -5.50
CA PHE A 106 12.89 4.52 -6.86
C PHE A 106 14.22 5.25 -6.97
N ASN A 107 14.55 6.10 -6.00
CA ASN A 107 15.81 6.84 -5.96
C ASN A 107 17.01 5.92 -5.73
N GLU A 108 16.91 4.92 -4.87
CA GLU A 108 17.98 3.96 -4.60
C GLU A 108 18.38 3.19 -5.87
N ILE A 109 17.39 2.72 -6.63
CA ILE A 109 17.67 1.96 -7.86
C ILE A 109 17.85 2.85 -9.09
N LYS A 110 17.75 4.17 -8.93
CA LYS A 110 17.96 5.20 -9.98
C LYS A 110 17.05 5.05 -11.20
N ILE A 111 15.79 4.73 -10.98
CA ILE A 111 14.72 4.81 -11.99
C ILE A 111 13.72 5.90 -11.62
N GLY A 112 13.07 6.49 -12.63
CA GLY A 112 12.02 7.49 -12.39
C GLY A 112 10.76 6.86 -11.78
N ASN A 113 10.13 7.58 -10.86
CA ASN A 113 8.80 7.22 -10.38
C ASN A 113 7.79 7.40 -11.52
N THR A 114 7.10 6.33 -11.89
CA THR A 114 6.16 6.27 -13.01
C THR A 114 4.71 6.53 -12.63
N LEU A 115 4.41 6.59 -11.32
CA LEU A 115 3.10 6.94 -10.82
C LEU A 115 2.73 8.38 -11.22
N HIS A 116 1.45 8.63 -11.36
CA HIS A 116 0.94 9.99 -11.47
C HIS A 116 1.30 10.82 -10.23
N TYR A 117 1.58 12.11 -10.39
CA TYR A 117 2.03 12.96 -9.28
C TYR A 117 0.98 13.20 -8.18
N HIS A 118 -0.33 13.12 -8.51
CA HIS A 118 -1.39 13.16 -7.51
C HIS A 118 -1.51 11.82 -6.78
N LYS A 119 -1.84 11.91 -5.50
CA LYS A 119 -2.14 10.77 -4.63
C LYS A 119 -3.47 11.02 -3.93
N LEU A 120 -4.18 9.96 -3.59
CA LEU A 120 -5.41 10.00 -2.81
C LEU A 120 -5.20 9.23 -1.51
N ASP A 121 -5.63 9.83 -0.41
CA ASP A 121 -5.51 9.24 0.92
C ASP A 121 -6.88 8.93 1.50
N THR A 122 -7.14 7.65 1.76
CA THR A 122 -8.43 7.22 2.29
C THR A 122 -8.64 7.63 3.75
N VAL A 123 -7.58 7.91 4.54
CA VAL A 123 -7.72 8.52 5.88
C VAL A 123 -8.32 9.91 5.75
N SER A 124 -7.76 10.74 4.87
CA SER A 124 -8.22 12.11 4.64
C SER A 124 -9.65 12.14 4.09
N ILE A 125 -10.00 11.22 3.18
CA ILE A 125 -11.35 11.10 2.64
C ILE A 125 -12.32 10.64 3.72
N SER A 126 -11.95 9.64 4.54
CA SER A 126 -12.76 9.18 5.67
C SER A 126 -13.02 10.29 6.66
N TRP A 127 -11.99 11.05 7.03
CA TRP A 127 -12.14 12.22 7.90
C TRP A 127 -13.12 13.23 7.31
N ALA A 128 -12.96 13.60 6.05
CA ALA A 128 -13.82 14.60 5.40
C ALA A 128 -15.30 14.22 5.40
N LYS A 129 -15.61 12.91 5.33
CA LYS A 129 -16.98 12.39 5.25
C LYS A 129 -17.58 11.99 6.60
N LEU A 130 -16.75 11.60 7.57
CA LEU A 130 -17.20 10.90 8.78
C LEU A 130 -16.74 11.55 10.09
N HIS A 131 -16.05 12.70 10.06
CA HIS A 131 -15.50 13.35 11.27
C HIS A 131 -16.55 13.72 12.33
N SER A 132 -17.82 13.81 11.94
CA SER A 132 -18.93 14.07 12.87
C SER A 132 -19.62 12.81 13.40
N ASP A 133 -19.16 11.61 13.00
CA ASP A 133 -19.70 10.34 13.51
C ASP A 133 -19.16 10.11 14.94
N PRO A 134 -20.03 10.12 15.99
CA PRO A 134 -19.58 10.01 17.37
C PRO A 134 -19.04 8.61 17.74
N ASP A 135 -19.30 7.62 16.90
CA ASP A 135 -18.87 6.23 17.12
C ASP A 135 -17.49 5.94 16.54
N LEU A 136 -16.84 6.94 15.87
CA LEU A 136 -15.52 6.80 15.30
C LEU A 136 -14.46 7.54 16.14
N GLU A 137 -13.60 6.80 16.83
CA GLU A 137 -12.49 7.37 17.60
C GLU A 137 -11.23 7.57 16.74
N HIS A 138 -10.96 6.64 15.82
CA HIS A 138 -9.80 6.65 14.93
C HIS A 138 -10.24 6.33 13.50
N PHE A 139 -9.36 6.64 12.54
CA PHE A 139 -9.57 6.37 11.10
C PHE A 139 -8.55 5.35 10.58
N SER A 140 -8.20 4.34 11.41
CA SER A 140 -7.34 3.25 10.98
C SER A 140 -8.05 2.35 9.96
N LEU A 141 -7.30 1.69 9.07
CA LEU A 141 -7.88 0.76 8.10
C LEU A 141 -8.75 -0.30 8.78
N ARG A 142 -8.29 -0.82 9.93
CA ARG A 142 -9.05 -1.79 10.74
C ARG A 142 -10.41 -1.28 11.17
N GLU A 143 -10.49 -0.05 11.71
CA GLU A 143 -11.77 0.55 12.14
C GLU A 143 -12.68 0.83 10.96
N MET A 144 -12.12 1.34 9.86
CA MET A 144 -12.88 1.56 8.64
C MET A 144 -13.41 0.25 8.07
N CYS A 145 -12.63 -0.83 8.10
CA CYS A 145 -13.11 -2.16 7.70
C CYS A 145 -14.28 -2.63 8.57
N VAL A 146 -14.18 -2.49 9.89
CA VAL A 146 -15.28 -2.82 10.81
C VAL A 146 -16.53 -1.97 10.52
N ARG A 147 -16.37 -0.66 10.39
CA ARG A 147 -17.45 0.31 10.16
C ARG A 147 -18.23 0.02 8.87
N PHE A 148 -17.55 -0.40 7.80
CA PHE A 148 -18.14 -0.66 6.49
C PHE A 148 -18.40 -2.14 6.18
N GLY A 149 -18.14 -3.04 7.14
CA GLY A 149 -18.30 -4.49 6.94
C GLY A 149 -17.36 -5.07 5.86
N ILE A 150 -16.16 -4.49 5.74
CA ILE A 150 -15.13 -4.94 4.80
C ILE A 150 -14.34 -6.09 5.46
N LYS A 151 -14.26 -7.22 4.76
CA LYS A 151 -13.43 -8.34 5.22
C LYS A 151 -11.96 -8.08 4.89
N ASN A 152 -11.11 -8.18 5.89
CA ASN A 152 -9.66 -8.16 5.76
C ASN A 152 -9.08 -9.35 6.53
N GLU A 153 -9.20 -10.54 5.94
CA GLU A 153 -8.91 -11.82 6.62
C GLU A 153 -7.42 -12.03 6.88
N ARG A 154 -6.57 -11.38 6.11
CA ARG A 154 -5.11 -11.45 6.21
C ARG A 154 -4.51 -10.06 6.41
N ALA A 155 -5.05 -9.32 7.40
CA ALA A 155 -4.50 -8.02 7.77
C ALA A 155 -2.98 -8.11 8.01
N HIS A 156 -2.28 -7.05 7.64
CA HIS A 156 -0.81 -6.97 7.63
C HIS A 156 -0.15 -7.92 6.61
N THR A 157 -0.81 -8.13 5.47
CA THR A 157 -0.17 -8.51 4.22
C THR A 157 -0.52 -7.44 3.19
N ALA A 158 0.47 -6.94 2.47
CA ALA A 158 0.30 -5.76 1.63
C ALA A 158 -0.85 -5.89 0.62
N LEU A 159 -1.03 -7.05 -0.03
CA LEU A 159 -2.11 -7.23 -0.98
C LEU A 159 -3.49 -7.26 -0.30
N SER A 160 -3.62 -7.84 0.90
CA SER A 160 -4.89 -7.85 1.63
C SER A 160 -5.31 -6.44 2.05
N ASP A 161 -4.36 -5.63 2.53
CA ASP A 161 -4.60 -4.25 2.96
C ASP A 161 -4.86 -3.32 1.76
N ALA A 162 -4.17 -3.52 0.62
CA ALA A 162 -4.49 -2.83 -0.63
C ALA A 162 -5.92 -3.14 -1.14
N ARG A 163 -6.37 -4.40 -1.06
CA ARG A 163 -7.75 -4.79 -1.39
C ARG A 163 -8.78 -4.17 -0.43
N ALA A 164 -8.48 -4.18 0.87
CA ALA A 164 -9.33 -3.54 1.87
C ALA A 164 -9.43 -2.02 1.63
N THR A 165 -8.33 -1.36 1.29
CA THR A 165 -8.29 0.06 0.92
C THR A 165 -9.11 0.34 -0.34
N PHE A 166 -9.07 -0.52 -1.34
CA PHE A 166 -9.92 -0.41 -2.53
C PHE A 166 -11.41 -0.50 -2.18
N GLU A 167 -11.81 -1.51 -1.41
CA GLU A 167 -13.21 -1.65 -0.99
C GLU A 167 -13.67 -0.46 -0.10
N LEU A 168 -12.79 0.02 0.79
CA LEU A 168 -13.05 1.21 1.58
C LEU A 168 -13.27 2.44 0.68
N TYR A 169 -12.40 2.65 -0.31
CA TYR A 169 -12.53 3.76 -1.24
C TYR A 169 -13.87 3.72 -1.99
N LYS A 170 -14.31 2.56 -2.46
CA LYS A 170 -15.64 2.40 -3.10
C LYS A 170 -16.77 2.81 -2.16
N LYS A 171 -16.73 2.36 -0.90
CA LYS A 171 -17.72 2.72 0.11
C LYS A 171 -17.74 4.23 0.37
N LEU A 172 -16.57 4.84 0.53
CA LEU A 172 -16.45 6.28 0.75
C LEU A 172 -16.97 7.09 -0.45
N MET A 173 -16.74 6.64 -1.68
CA MET A 173 -17.25 7.34 -2.87
C MET A 173 -18.74 7.18 -3.07
N SER A 174 -19.39 6.21 -2.43
CA SER A 174 -20.84 6.01 -2.48
C SER A 174 -21.63 6.81 -1.40
N LEU A 175 -20.94 7.42 -0.42
CA LEU A 175 -21.53 8.36 0.56
C LEU A 175 -21.72 9.76 -0.05
#